data_3b10730b58b0e303f5ca5e7f16520c2c
#
_entry.id   3b10730b58b0e303f5ca5e7f16520c2c
#
_cell.length_a   1.000
_cell.length_b   1.000
_cell.length_c   1.000
_cell.angle_alpha   90.00
_cell.angle_beta   90.00
_cell.angle_gamma   90.00
#
_symmetry.space_group_name_H-M   'P 1'
#
loop_
_entity.id
_entity.type
_entity.pdbx_description
1 polymer ?
#
loop_
_entity_poly.entity_id
_entity_poly.type
_entity_poly.pdbx_seq_one_letter_code
_entity_poly.pdbx_strand_id
1 'polypeptide(L)'
;MKNKDPERSHHMNSSRRDFVKQVGAAAAGLLVVPYLKPSGVFAYTRTENSAFLATVGICNTASTPADTYVYDDAGGGVKQKVKYLLDLLDQNQSGGVSSLFSKGKKVAIKINLTGGSGNAGGFKPNQNAKFPGYTITEAMWTHPAVIQAVGQYVLDAGVNPTDLYIVDAFWDTTWQNSGSTAPFGSNDIFGYKAVQTALGCNVVDLNDTTAANITDISTGSGHYNFSSFTMNKILNTVDVYISIPKLKHHSAAGLTSSLKNQIGAVPKTLYGITNDNGRRGALHHSTSTASEWNYLPETICDLHAARPVHLAVIDAIKNSTGGEGSWCSNFAPCSKHALIAGLDPVASDSVGAKIMGLDPEAASFPLPAPMTDGSVTSSTTDNHLYLLNAKGAGTNQLSKIQVVGDGAGMVTSVRQAKSSQPSGFQLTSNFPNPFNPSTMIYFYMPRNEYVTLKVYDITGRAIETLVQGDVPAGEHRLQWSAHGLASGVYLCRMETKDFSNTIKMIYQK
;
A
#
# COMPACT_ATOMS: atom_id res chain seq x y z
N MET A 1 -1.98 -47.53 48.48
CA MET A 1 -3.07 -46.95 47.71
C MET A 1 -2.45 -46.03 46.68
N LYS A 2 -2.53 -46.38 45.40
CA LYS A 2 -1.80 -45.72 44.31
C LYS A 2 -2.68 -44.63 43.73
N ASN A 3 -2.17 -43.37 43.77
CA ASN A 3 -2.78 -42.26 43.02
C ASN A 3 -2.44 -42.38 41.53
N LYS A 4 -3.45 -42.30 40.69
CA LYS A 4 -3.33 -42.20 39.25
C LYS A 4 -3.26 -40.73 38.87
N ASP A 5 -2.21 -40.33 38.14
CA ASP A 5 -2.11 -39.07 37.45
C ASP A 5 -3.07 -39.02 36.26
N PRO A 6 -3.68 -37.87 35.93
CA PRO A 6 -4.44 -37.70 34.72
C PRO A 6 -3.53 -37.42 33.50
N GLU A 7 -3.90 -38.00 32.41
CA GLU A 7 -3.24 -37.96 31.12
C GLU A 7 -2.96 -36.53 30.60
N ARG A 8 -1.70 -36.27 30.27
CA ARG A 8 -1.29 -35.13 29.45
C ARG A 8 -1.74 -35.39 28.00
N SER A 9 -2.63 -34.57 27.48
CA SER A 9 -2.94 -34.51 26.09
C SER A 9 -1.69 -34.06 25.31
N HIS A 10 -1.20 -34.93 24.43
CA HIS A 10 -0.16 -34.60 23.47
C HIS A 10 -0.70 -33.59 22.44
N HIS A 11 -0.30 -32.34 22.54
CA HIS A 11 -0.36 -31.44 21.39
C HIS A 11 0.68 -31.90 20.38
N MET A 12 0.20 -32.42 19.27
CA MET A 12 1.04 -32.71 18.11
C MET A 12 1.56 -31.37 17.54
N ASN A 13 2.83 -31.08 17.79
CA ASN A 13 3.59 -30.10 17.02
C ASN A 13 3.77 -30.63 15.61
N SER A 14 2.83 -30.34 14.71
CA SER A 14 3.09 -30.51 13.29
C SER A 14 4.11 -29.46 12.86
N SER A 15 5.23 -29.89 12.29
CA SER A 15 6.27 -28.99 11.85
C SER A 15 5.74 -28.07 10.73
N ARG A 16 6.24 -26.83 10.65
CA ARG A 16 5.95 -25.87 9.57
C ARG A 16 6.03 -26.51 8.16
N ARG A 17 6.90 -27.50 7.99
CA ARG A 17 7.06 -28.26 6.74
C ARG A 17 5.88 -29.17 6.41
N ASP A 18 5.21 -29.71 7.41
CA ASP A 18 4.09 -30.65 7.20
C ASP A 18 2.80 -29.88 6.87
N PHE A 19 2.64 -28.69 7.43
CA PHE A 19 1.54 -27.79 7.09
C PHE A 19 1.61 -27.33 5.61
N VAL A 20 2.81 -26.95 5.13
CA VAL A 20 3.03 -26.54 3.74
C VAL A 20 2.78 -27.70 2.76
N LYS A 21 3.08 -28.94 3.14
CA LYS A 21 2.80 -30.13 2.32
C LYS A 21 1.32 -30.47 2.27
N GLN A 22 0.57 -30.24 3.34
CA GLN A 22 -0.87 -30.50 3.36
C GLN A 22 -1.65 -29.45 2.55
N VAL A 23 -1.21 -28.19 2.53
CA VAL A 23 -1.82 -27.11 1.73
C VAL A 23 -1.50 -27.29 0.23
N GLY A 24 -0.31 -27.80 -0.11
CA GLY A 24 0.07 -28.06 -1.51
C GLY A 24 -0.70 -29.20 -2.20
N ALA A 25 -1.31 -30.11 -1.43
CA ALA A 25 -2.09 -31.24 -1.98
C ALA A 25 -3.59 -30.93 -2.18
N ALA A 26 -4.09 -29.82 -1.64
CA ALA A 26 -5.49 -29.40 -1.74
C ALA A 26 -5.79 -28.47 -2.93
N ALA A 27 -4.81 -28.16 -3.77
CA ALA A 27 -4.92 -27.21 -4.87
C ALA A 27 -5.67 -27.74 -6.12
N ALA A 28 -6.29 -28.91 -6.06
CA ALA A 28 -7.06 -29.47 -7.18
C ALA A 28 -8.59 -29.55 -6.92
N GLY A 29 -9.08 -28.97 -5.85
CA GLY A 29 -10.53 -28.94 -5.56
C GLY A 29 -10.92 -27.59 -4.97
N LEU A 30 -11.84 -26.90 -5.65
CA LEU A 30 -12.50 -25.70 -5.16
C LEU A 30 -13.00 -25.87 -3.72
N LEU A 31 -12.25 -25.39 -2.74
CA LEU A 31 -12.77 -25.06 -1.43
C LEU A 31 -12.91 -23.54 -1.35
N VAL A 32 -14.08 -23.05 -1.79
CA VAL A 32 -14.59 -21.76 -1.36
C VAL A 32 -14.84 -21.90 0.14
N VAL A 33 -13.88 -21.48 0.95
CA VAL A 33 -14.14 -21.25 2.37
C VAL A 33 -14.95 -19.97 2.42
N PRO A 34 -16.26 -20.03 2.79
CA PRO A 34 -17.02 -18.82 2.96
C PRO A 34 -16.41 -18.06 4.14
N TYR A 35 -15.89 -16.89 3.85
CA TYR A 35 -15.54 -15.89 4.86
C TYR A 35 -16.84 -15.51 5.56
N LEU A 36 -17.12 -16.14 6.73
CA LEU A 36 -18.31 -15.86 7.51
C LEU A 36 -18.18 -14.46 8.11
N LYS A 37 -19.14 -13.64 7.78
CA LYS A 37 -19.33 -12.25 8.15
C LYS A 37 -19.70 -12.04 9.62
N PRO A 38 -19.26 -10.90 10.20
CA PRO A 38 -20.19 -10.05 10.94
C PRO A 38 -21.09 -9.36 9.92
N SER A 39 -22.39 -9.28 10.19
CA SER A 39 -23.48 -8.83 9.35
C SER A 39 -23.11 -7.73 8.34
N GLY A 40 -23.00 -8.08 7.09
CA GLY A 40 -22.73 -7.16 6.00
C GLY A 40 -21.75 -7.73 4.98
N VAL A 41 -22.12 -8.82 4.25
CA VAL A 41 -21.23 -9.53 3.31
C VAL A 41 -20.99 -8.74 2.05
N PHE A 42 -19.76 -8.34 1.76
CA PHE A 42 -19.32 -8.32 0.38
C PHE A 42 -18.52 -9.59 0.10
N ALA A 43 -19.16 -10.59 -0.49
CA ALA A 43 -18.46 -11.64 -1.17
C ALA A 43 -17.78 -10.98 -2.37
N TYR A 44 -16.46 -10.96 -2.40
CA TYR A 44 -15.71 -10.73 -3.62
C TYR A 44 -16.10 -11.83 -4.58
N THR A 45 -17.05 -11.57 -5.48
CA THR A 45 -17.35 -12.48 -6.57
C THR A 45 -16.19 -12.40 -7.55
N ARG A 46 -15.22 -13.32 -7.37
CA ARG A 46 -14.22 -13.61 -8.38
C ARG A 46 -14.93 -13.97 -9.66
N THR A 47 -14.81 -13.16 -10.69
CA THR A 47 -15.15 -13.58 -12.05
C THR A 47 -14.06 -14.58 -12.47
N GLU A 48 -14.42 -15.85 -12.54
CA GLU A 48 -13.51 -16.99 -12.78
C GLU A 48 -12.76 -16.98 -14.13
N ASN A 49 -12.93 -15.94 -14.95
CA ASN A 49 -12.34 -15.82 -16.28
C ASN A 49 -11.29 -14.69 -16.44
N SER A 50 -10.87 -14.03 -15.36
CA SER A 50 -9.84 -12.99 -15.46
C SER A 50 -8.46 -13.63 -15.29
N ALA A 51 -7.52 -13.31 -16.17
CA ALA A 51 -6.10 -13.65 -16.02
C ALA A 51 -5.50 -13.06 -14.74
N PHE A 52 -6.17 -12.06 -14.15
CA PHE A 52 -5.78 -11.37 -12.95
C PHE A 52 -6.76 -11.64 -11.80
N LEU A 53 -6.21 -11.73 -10.58
CA LEU A 53 -6.97 -11.94 -9.35
C LEU A 53 -7.31 -10.63 -8.65
N ALA A 54 -6.57 -9.58 -8.90
CA ALA A 54 -6.77 -8.24 -8.33
C ALA A 54 -6.34 -7.15 -9.30
N THR A 55 -6.90 -5.96 -9.16
CA THR A 55 -6.47 -4.73 -9.84
C THR A 55 -5.93 -3.74 -8.81
N VAL A 56 -4.74 -3.20 -9.06
CA VAL A 56 -4.11 -2.17 -8.24
C VAL A 56 -3.79 -0.97 -9.12
N GLY A 57 -4.29 0.20 -8.72
CA GLY A 57 -3.96 1.47 -9.36
C GLY A 57 -2.68 2.06 -8.79
N ILE A 58 -1.82 2.62 -9.64
CA ILE A 58 -0.68 3.43 -9.24
C ILE A 58 -0.71 4.75 -10.00
N CYS A 59 -0.62 5.84 -9.26
CA CYS A 59 -0.50 7.18 -9.79
C CYS A 59 0.91 7.72 -9.56
N ASN A 60 1.56 8.20 -10.61
CA ASN A 60 2.85 8.87 -10.51
C ASN A 60 2.64 10.33 -10.08
N THR A 61 3.35 10.76 -9.03
CA THR A 61 3.30 12.12 -8.51
C THR A 61 4.57 12.93 -8.81
N ALA A 62 5.62 12.30 -9.36
CA ALA A 62 6.86 12.98 -9.69
C ALA A 62 6.60 14.18 -10.62
N SER A 63 7.23 15.32 -10.29
CA SER A 63 7.12 16.57 -11.06
C SER A 63 5.68 17.13 -11.15
N THR A 64 4.78 16.76 -10.26
CA THR A 64 3.42 17.33 -10.13
C THR A 64 3.25 18.05 -8.81
N PRO A 65 2.27 18.96 -8.69
CA PRO A 65 1.91 19.57 -7.40
C PRO A 65 1.58 18.55 -6.31
N ALA A 66 1.05 17.37 -6.67
CA ALA A 66 0.81 16.28 -5.73
C ALA A 66 2.08 15.80 -5.03
N ASP A 67 3.23 15.86 -5.67
CA ASP A 67 4.52 15.43 -5.09
C ASP A 67 4.97 16.30 -3.90
N THR A 68 4.48 17.52 -3.84
CA THR A 68 4.66 18.45 -2.71
C THR A 68 3.43 18.52 -1.81
N TYR A 69 2.48 17.58 -1.97
CA TYR A 69 1.22 17.52 -1.22
C TYR A 69 0.31 18.75 -1.38
N VAL A 70 0.38 19.45 -2.47
CA VAL A 70 -0.61 20.48 -2.80
C VAL A 70 -1.97 19.78 -3.00
N TYR A 71 -2.95 20.17 -2.18
CA TYR A 71 -4.24 19.48 -2.12
C TYR A 71 -5.11 19.74 -3.34
N ASP A 72 -5.34 21.02 -3.63
CA ASP A 72 -6.30 21.44 -4.65
C ASP A 72 -5.64 22.43 -5.61
N ASP A 73 -5.30 21.95 -6.80
CA ASP A 73 -4.89 22.78 -7.90
C ASP A 73 -5.45 22.25 -9.23
N ALA A 74 -5.47 23.10 -10.26
CA ALA A 74 -5.91 22.73 -11.59
C ALA A 74 -4.91 21.85 -12.36
N GLY A 75 -3.69 21.68 -11.81
CA GLY A 75 -2.56 21.10 -12.50
C GLY A 75 -2.10 19.73 -11.99
N GLY A 76 -2.92 19.00 -11.22
CA GLY A 76 -2.59 17.64 -10.78
C GLY A 76 -2.21 17.51 -9.30
N GLY A 77 -2.84 18.29 -8.43
CA GLY A 77 -2.71 18.18 -6.97
C GLY A 77 -3.23 16.85 -6.41
N VAL A 78 -3.06 16.65 -5.11
CA VAL A 78 -3.39 15.37 -4.43
C VAL A 78 -4.85 14.99 -4.66
N LYS A 79 -5.78 15.96 -4.63
CA LYS A 79 -7.21 15.71 -4.87
C LYS A 79 -7.47 15.07 -6.23
N GLN A 80 -6.91 15.67 -7.30
CA GLN A 80 -7.09 15.13 -8.67
C GLN A 80 -6.40 13.77 -8.83
N LYS A 81 -5.23 13.57 -8.23
CA LYS A 81 -4.50 12.31 -8.31
C LYS A 81 -5.21 11.19 -7.56
N VAL A 82 -5.78 11.44 -6.38
CA VAL A 82 -6.60 10.46 -5.66
C VAL A 82 -7.88 10.15 -6.45
N LYS A 83 -8.58 11.19 -6.95
CA LYS A 83 -9.77 10.97 -7.80
C LYS A 83 -9.45 10.14 -9.03
N TYR A 84 -8.41 10.49 -9.78
CA TYR A 84 -7.95 9.73 -10.94
C TYR A 84 -7.71 8.27 -10.60
N LEU A 85 -7.00 8.01 -9.49
CA LEU A 85 -6.64 6.68 -9.04
C LEU A 85 -7.87 5.82 -8.71
N LEU A 86 -8.85 6.39 -8.00
CA LEU A 86 -10.06 5.68 -7.59
C LEU A 86 -11.04 5.48 -8.76
N ASP A 87 -11.19 6.48 -9.64
CA ASP A 87 -11.97 6.35 -10.88
C ASP A 87 -11.36 5.28 -11.81
N LEU A 88 -10.04 5.16 -11.85
CA LEU A 88 -9.34 4.16 -12.64
C LEU A 88 -9.66 2.73 -12.16
N LEU A 89 -9.78 2.53 -10.85
CA LEU A 89 -10.20 1.24 -10.28
C LEU A 89 -11.66 0.93 -10.64
N ASP A 90 -12.55 1.92 -10.63
CA ASP A 90 -13.93 1.76 -11.08
C ASP A 90 -14.03 1.29 -12.55
N GLN A 91 -13.15 1.80 -13.41
CA GLN A 91 -13.12 1.44 -14.83
C GLN A 91 -12.55 0.04 -15.10
N ASN A 92 -11.68 -0.46 -14.22
CA ASN A 92 -10.91 -1.68 -14.45
C ASN A 92 -11.31 -2.86 -13.56
N GLN A 93 -12.26 -2.68 -12.66
CA GLN A 93 -12.67 -3.70 -11.71
C GLN A 93 -14.19 -3.75 -11.56
N SER A 94 -14.79 -4.93 -11.75
CA SER A 94 -16.22 -5.15 -11.51
C SER A 94 -16.54 -4.90 -10.03
N GLY A 95 -17.58 -4.12 -9.75
CA GLY A 95 -17.96 -3.72 -8.41
C GLY A 95 -17.02 -2.67 -7.79
N GLY A 96 -16.41 -1.82 -8.59
CA GLY A 96 -15.39 -0.83 -8.27
C GLY A 96 -15.55 -0.02 -6.96
N VAL A 97 -14.67 0.93 -6.75
CA VAL A 97 -14.58 1.72 -5.50
C VAL A 97 -15.88 2.48 -5.18
N SER A 98 -16.53 3.03 -6.22
CA SER A 98 -17.79 3.79 -6.05
C SER A 98 -18.92 2.94 -5.46
N SER A 99 -18.92 1.63 -5.71
CA SER A 99 -19.93 0.71 -5.16
C SER A 99 -19.87 0.54 -3.64
N LEU A 100 -18.74 0.90 -3.02
CA LEU A 100 -18.58 0.86 -1.57
C LEU A 100 -19.40 1.95 -0.86
N PHE A 101 -19.68 3.05 -1.56
CA PHE A 101 -20.19 4.28 -0.94
C PHE A 101 -21.61 4.60 -1.40
N SER A 102 -22.43 5.03 -0.46
CA SER A 102 -23.78 5.56 -0.73
C SER A 102 -24.30 6.28 0.50
N LYS A 103 -25.39 7.02 0.35
CA LYS A 103 -26.11 7.63 1.47
C LYS A 103 -26.50 6.60 2.53
N GLY A 104 -26.20 6.89 3.79
CA GLY A 104 -26.49 6.03 4.93
C GLY A 104 -25.42 4.98 5.23
N LYS A 105 -24.40 4.85 4.40
CA LYS A 105 -23.22 4.04 4.71
C LYS A 105 -22.31 4.78 5.69
N LYS A 106 -21.82 4.06 6.70
CA LYS A 106 -20.80 4.54 7.64
C LYS A 106 -19.43 4.13 7.17
N VAL A 107 -18.51 5.07 7.12
CA VAL A 107 -17.15 4.87 6.58
C VAL A 107 -16.12 5.27 7.62
N ALA A 108 -15.18 4.38 7.93
CA ALA A 108 -14.00 4.71 8.73
C ALA A 108 -12.74 4.75 7.86
N ILE A 109 -11.97 5.80 8.03
CA ILE A 109 -10.64 6.01 7.43
C ILE A 109 -9.60 5.84 8.53
N LYS A 110 -8.86 4.73 8.50
CA LYS A 110 -7.72 4.46 9.37
C LYS A 110 -6.47 5.12 8.80
N ILE A 111 -5.95 6.08 9.52
CA ILE A 111 -4.71 6.79 9.17
C ILE A 111 -3.50 6.18 9.87
N ASN A 112 -2.28 6.65 9.58
CA ASN A 112 -1.04 6.17 10.18
C ASN A 112 -0.27 7.31 10.82
N LEU A 113 -0.30 7.41 12.14
CA LEU A 113 0.40 8.41 12.94
C LEU A 113 1.36 7.74 13.95
N THR A 114 2.31 6.98 13.45
CA THR A 114 3.25 6.20 14.27
C THR A 114 4.19 7.10 15.07
N GLY A 115 4.36 6.83 16.37
CA GLY A 115 5.42 7.42 17.21
C GLY A 115 5.03 8.68 17.96
N GLY A 116 3.89 9.28 17.71
CA GLY A 116 3.40 10.47 18.41
C GLY A 116 4.29 11.71 18.28
N SER A 117 3.77 12.85 18.70
CA SER A 117 4.46 14.15 18.61
C SER A 117 5.63 14.28 19.61
N GLY A 118 5.58 13.57 20.75
CA GLY A 118 6.57 13.66 21.81
C GLY A 118 7.82 12.80 21.65
N ASN A 119 7.70 11.64 20.97
CA ASN A 119 8.80 10.68 20.82
C ASN A 119 9.68 10.91 19.61
N ALA A 120 9.30 11.79 18.75
CA ALA A 120 9.99 12.01 17.49
C ALA A 120 11.09 13.07 17.56
N GLY A 121 11.68 13.29 18.70
CA GLY A 121 12.82 14.18 18.85
C GLY A 121 12.58 15.61 18.36
N GLY A 122 11.35 16.10 18.51
CA GLY A 122 10.90 17.38 17.99
C GLY A 122 10.52 17.31 16.51
N PHE A 123 9.31 16.87 16.23
CA PHE A 123 8.64 17.07 14.93
C PHE A 123 8.38 18.54 14.67
N LYS A 124 9.43 19.33 14.61
CA LYS A 124 9.30 20.67 14.11
C LYS A 124 9.55 20.64 12.62
N PRO A 125 8.64 21.15 11.79
CA PRO A 125 8.91 21.34 10.37
C PRO A 125 10.30 22.02 10.23
N ASN A 126 11.17 21.48 9.38
CA ASN A 126 12.48 22.05 9.02
C ASN A 126 13.59 22.08 10.07
N GLN A 127 13.56 21.31 11.16
CA GLN A 127 14.63 21.36 12.16
C GLN A 127 15.59 20.16 12.20
N ASN A 128 15.54 19.23 11.26
CA ASN A 128 16.50 18.14 11.25
C ASN A 128 17.62 18.39 10.25
N ALA A 129 18.80 18.80 10.73
CA ALA A 129 20.00 18.99 9.93
C ALA A 129 20.47 17.70 9.21
N LYS A 130 20.05 16.53 9.68
CA LYS A 130 20.39 15.23 9.09
C LYS A 130 19.66 14.98 7.77
N PHE A 131 18.46 15.57 7.57
CA PHE A 131 17.62 15.33 6.40
C PHE A 131 17.09 16.65 5.82
N PRO A 132 17.95 17.47 5.21
CA PRO A 132 17.53 18.72 4.60
C PRO A 132 16.57 18.42 3.43
N GLY A 133 15.44 19.13 3.36
CA GLY A 133 14.45 18.98 2.30
C GLY A 133 13.32 17.97 2.56
N TYR A 134 13.38 17.20 3.67
CA TYR A 134 12.28 16.34 4.12
C TYR A 134 11.86 16.72 5.53
N THR A 135 10.54 16.85 5.76
CA THR A 135 10.05 16.79 7.13
C THR A 135 9.95 15.32 7.54
N ILE A 136 10.41 15.00 8.74
CA ILE A 136 10.34 13.64 9.29
C ILE A 136 8.89 13.14 9.27
N THR A 137 7.93 14.01 9.59
CA THR A 137 6.49 13.73 9.56
C THR A 137 5.99 13.28 8.21
N GLU A 138 6.42 13.91 7.11
CA GLU A 138 6.02 13.53 5.75
C GLU A 138 6.48 12.11 5.40
N ALA A 139 7.61 11.67 5.95
CA ALA A 139 8.14 10.33 5.72
C ALA A 139 7.54 9.26 6.65
N MET A 140 6.95 9.67 7.79
CA MET A 140 6.44 8.76 8.82
C MET A 140 4.92 8.66 8.88
N TRP A 141 4.20 9.76 8.63
CA TRP A 141 2.76 9.88 8.84
C TRP A 141 2.00 10.01 7.52
N THR A 142 0.77 9.50 7.48
CA THR A 142 -0.16 9.78 6.39
C THR A 142 -0.37 11.29 6.29
N HIS A 143 -0.14 11.86 5.11
CA HIS A 143 -0.24 13.31 4.94
C HIS A 143 -1.71 13.80 4.95
N PRO A 144 -2.02 14.93 5.62
CA PRO A 144 -3.38 15.50 5.69
C PRO A 144 -4.05 15.66 4.33
N ALA A 145 -3.31 16.10 3.29
CA ALA A 145 -3.86 16.27 1.95
C ALA A 145 -4.39 14.95 1.34
N VAL A 146 -3.73 13.81 1.62
CA VAL A 146 -4.20 12.49 1.14
C VAL A 146 -5.47 12.08 1.87
N ILE A 147 -5.51 12.31 3.20
CA ILE A 147 -6.71 12.02 4.02
C ILE A 147 -7.89 12.85 3.54
N GLN A 148 -7.68 14.15 3.31
CA GLN A 148 -8.72 15.05 2.82
C GLN A 148 -9.22 14.63 1.44
N ALA A 149 -8.33 14.25 0.54
CA ALA A 149 -8.69 13.85 -0.81
C ALA A 149 -9.55 12.57 -0.83
N VAL A 150 -9.18 11.57 -0.04
CA VAL A 150 -9.97 10.33 0.11
C VAL A 150 -11.30 10.62 0.80
N GLY A 151 -11.29 11.41 1.88
CA GLY A 151 -12.52 11.81 2.58
C GLY A 151 -13.48 12.57 1.66
N GLN A 152 -12.96 13.49 0.85
CA GLN A 152 -13.79 14.24 -0.12
C GLN A 152 -14.37 13.31 -1.19
N TYR A 153 -13.59 12.35 -1.72
CA TYR A 153 -14.11 11.35 -2.65
C TYR A 153 -15.28 10.55 -2.05
N VAL A 154 -15.17 10.16 -0.78
CA VAL A 154 -16.23 9.46 -0.04
C VAL A 154 -17.49 10.32 0.11
N LEU A 155 -17.34 11.61 0.42
CA LEU A 155 -18.46 12.56 0.51
C LEU A 155 -19.10 12.82 -0.86
N ASP A 156 -18.30 12.98 -1.91
CA ASP A 156 -18.77 13.19 -3.28
C ASP A 156 -19.57 11.96 -3.79
N ALA A 157 -19.25 10.76 -3.28
CA ALA A 157 -20.02 9.53 -3.53
C ALA A 157 -21.31 9.41 -2.72
N GLY A 158 -21.66 10.42 -1.90
CA GLY A 158 -22.95 10.56 -1.23
C GLY A 158 -22.99 10.12 0.24
N VAL A 159 -21.86 9.76 0.85
CA VAL A 159 -21.77 9.53 2.30
C VAL A 159 -21.95 10.85 3.05
N ASN A 160 -22.74 10.87 4.13
CA ASN A 160 -22.89 12.09 4.93
C ASN A 160 -21.61 12.37 5.73
N PRO A 161 -21.25 13.65 5.96
CA PRO A 161 -20.12 13.99 6.83
C PRO A 161 -20.19 13.37 8.23
N THR A 162 -21.38 13.26 8.81
CA THR A 162 -21.62 12.64 10.13
C THR A 162 -21.46 11.12 10.15
N ASP A 163 -21.43 10.47 8.98
CA ASP A 163 -21.20 9.03 8.80
C ASP A 163 -19.75 8.73 8.36
N LEU A 164 -18.92 9.77 8.24
CA LEU A 164 -17.48 9.65 7.95
C LEU A 164 -16.67 9.82 9.24
N TYR A 165 -15.76 8.89 9.49
CA TYR A 165 -14.92 8.82 10.68
C TYR A 165 -13.45 8.72 10.30
N ILE A 166 -12.59 9.61 10.79
CA ILE A 166 -11.14 9.43 10.80
C ILE A 166 -10.78 8.74 12.11
N VAL A 167 -10.06 7.63 12.02
CA VAL A 167 -9.78 6.78 13.18
C VAL A 167 -8.30 6.41 13.28
N ASP A 168 -7.75 6.41 14.47
CA ASP A 168 -6.46 5.82 14.84
C ASP A 168 -6.45 5.55 16.35
N ALA A 169 -5.69 4.57 16.82
CA ALA A 169 -5.34 4.50 18.23
C ALA A 169 -4.06 5.33 18.42
N PHE A 170 -4.24 6.63 18.64
CA PHE A 170 -3.18 7.62 18.66
C PHE A 170 -2.10 7.32 19.72
N TRP A 171 -0.84 7.62 19.37
CA TRP A 171 0.24 7.51 20.33
C TRP A 171 0.10 8.50 21.50
N ASP A 172 -0.30 9.73 21.17
CA ASP A 172 -0.53 10.77 22.18
C ASP A 172 -1.90 10.59 22.80
N THR A 173 -1.96 10.50 24.12
CA THR A 173 -3.21 10.39 24.87
C THR A 173 -4.03 11.66 24.87
N THR A 174 -3.51 12.74 24.32
CA THR A 174 -4.08 14.09 24.35
C THR A 174 -4.31 14.69 22.97
N TRP A 175 -4.61 13.84 21.98
CA TRP A 175 -4.78 14.23 20.60
C TRP A 175 -5.79 15.38 20.35
N GLN A 176 -6.72 15.62 21.28
CA GLN A 176 -7.68 16.73 21.22
C GLN A 176 -7.39 17.86 22.24
N ASN A 177 -6.34 17.78 23.05
CA ASN A 177 -6.08 18.79 24.09
C ASN A 177 -5.78 20.16 23.47
N SER A 178 -6.51 21.18 23.97
CA SER A 178 -6.20 22.59 23.71
C SER A 178 -4.83 22.90 24.30
N GLY A 179 -3.89 23.31 23.47
CA GLY A 179 -2.51 23.59 23.88
C GLY A 179 -1.51 22.47 23.55
N SER A 180 -1.98 21.32 23.07
CA SER A 180 -1.15 20.24 22.56
C SER A 180 -0.81 20.46 21.09
N THR A 181 0.41 20.05 20.69
CA THR A 181 0.81 19.91 19.27
C THR A 181 0.32 18.60 18.66
N ALA A 182 -0.60 17.90 19.36
CA ALA A 182 -1.16 16.65 18.87
C ALA A 182 -2.02 16.86 17.62
N PRO A 183 -2.03 15.93 16.68
CA PRO A 183 -2.94 15.95 15.54
C PRO A 183 -4.39 16.14 15.99
N PHE A 184 -5.15 16.94 15.28
CA PHE A 184 -6.55 17.33 15.62
C PHE A 184 -6.73 18.18 16.89
N GLY A 185 -5.65 18.53 17.60
CA GLY A 185 -5.69 19.50 18.71
C GLY A 185 -5.84 20.94 18.21
N SER A 186 -6.17 21.88 19.11
CA SER A 186 -6.32 23.31 18.77
C SER A 186 -5.03 23.95 18.26
N ASN A 187 -3.88 23.42 18.63
CA ASN A 187 -2.55 23.84 18.17
C ASN A 187 -1.94 22.86 17.15
N ASP A 188 -2.79 22.20 16.35
CA ASP A 188 -2.34 21.31 15.28
C ASP A 188 -1.56 22.07 14.21
N ILE A 189 -0.24 21.92 14.25
CA ILE A 189 0.69 22.53 13.29
C ILE A 189 0.83 21.69 12.01
N PHE A 190 0.20 20.50 11.95
CA PHE A 190 0.34 19.56 10.84
C PHE A 190 -0.83 19.61 9.85
N GLY A 191 -1.94 20.26 10.21
CA GLY A 191 -3.10 20.45 9.36
C GLY A 191 -4.20 19.37 9.46
N TYR A 192 -4.14 18.43 10.39
CA TYR A 192 -5.17 17.38 10.54
C TYR A 192 -6.50 17.97 11.05
N LYS A 193 -6.45 18.96 11.93
CA LYS A 193 -7.65 19.67 12.38
C LYS A 193 -8.35 20.42 11.24
N ALA A 194 -7.57 21.00 10.35
CA ALA A 194 -8.10 21.63 9.14
C ALA A 194 -8.82 20.61 8.23
N VAL A 195 -8.27 19.40 8.08
CA VAL A 195 -8.93 18.30 7.34
C VAL A 195 -10.25 17.90 7.98
N GLN A 196 -10.30 17.72 9.30
CA GLN A 196 -11.53 17.43 10.02
C GLN A 196 -12.58 18.49 9.76
N THR A 197 -12.20 19.77 9.84
CA THR A 197 -13.09 20.91 9.61
C THR A 197 -13.58 20.94 8.17
N ALA A 198 -12.70 20.75 7.19
CA ALA A 198 -13.04 20.77 5.76
C ALA A 198 -14.01 19.66 5.37
N LEU A 199 -13.86 18.47 5.95
CA LEU A 199 -14.72 17.31 5.69
C LEU A 199 -16.00 17.34 6.53
N GLY A 200 -16.06 18.12 7.63
CA GLY A 200 -17.15 18.08 8.60
C GLY A 200 -17.33 16.72 9.28
N CYS A 201 -16.28 15.90 9.32
CA CYS A 201 -16.33 14.51 9.74
C CYS A 201 -16.02 14.32 11.23
N ASN A 202 -16.27 13.10 11.72
CA ASN A 202 -15.91 12.69 13.08
C ASN A 202 -14.45 12.24 13.15
N VAL A 203 -13.83 12.41 14.32
CA VAL A 203 -12.53 11.83 14.67
C VAL A 203 -12.70 10.98 15.91
N VAL A 204 -12.24 9.72 15.88
CA VAL A 204 -12.37 8.78 16.98
C VAL A 204 -11.01 8.24 17.38
N ASP A 205 -10.66 8.41 18.66
CA ASP A 205 -9.51 7.74 19.24
C ASP A 205 -9.86 6.28 19.57
N LEU A 206 -9.24 5.36 18.86
CA LEU A 206 -9.44 3.92 19.07
C LEU A 206 -8.82 3.41 20.40
N ASN A 207 -8.10 4.26 21.14
CA ASN A 207 -7.65 3.94 22.51
C ASN A 207 -8.76 4.09 23.56
N ASP A 208 -9.92 4.61 23.21
CA ASP A 208 -11.02 4.69 24.16
C ASP A 208 -11.51 3.30 24.53
N THR A 209 -11.16 2.88 25.76
CA THR A 209 -11.50 1.58 26.35
C THR A 209 -12.68 1.66 27.31
N THR A 210 -13.46 2.75 27.28
CA THR A 210 -14.73 2.83 28.02
C THR A 210 -15.61 1.64 27.63
N ALA A 211 -16.16 0.92 28.60
CA ALA A 211 -16.92 -0.32 28.36
C ALA A 211 -18.07 -0.16 27.34
N ALA A 212 -18.68 1.05 27.29
CA ALA A 212 -19.67 1.37 26.28
C ALA A 212 -19.11 1.43 24.85
N ASN A 213 -17.80 1.64 24.67
CA ASN A 213 -17.15 1.93 23.39
C ASN A 213 -16.27 0.79 22.87
N ILE A 214 -16.13 -0.32 23.61
CA ILE A 214 -15.35 -1.49 23.17
C ILE A 214 -16.22 -2.71 22.91
N THR A 215 -15.73 -3.60 22.06
CA THR A 215 -16.33 -4.91 21.76
C THR A 215 -15.26 -5.88 21.27
N ASP A 216 -15.49 -7.18 21.49
CA ASP A 216 -14.64 -8.22 20.94
C ASP A 216 -15.07 -8.51 19.50
N ILE A 217 -14.09 -8.53 18.60
CA ILE A 217 -14.26 -8.87 17.20
C ILE A 217 -13.49 -10.15 16.93
N SER A 218 -14.21 -11.20 16.53
CA SER A 218 -13.63 -12.51 16.25
C SER A 218 -12.80 -12.48 14.98
N THR A 219 -11.70 -13.24 14.97
CA THR A 219 -10.87 -13.51 13.78
C THR A 219 -11.38 -14.69 12.97
N GLY A 220 -12.40 -15.40 13.47
CA GLY A 220 -12.88 -16.64 12.87
C GLY A 220 -11.97 -17.84 13.13
N SER A 221 -12.21 -18.94 12.41
CA SER A 221 -11.38 -20.14 12.48
C SER A 221 -10.07 -19.97 11.71
N GLY A 222 -9.01 -20.59 12.19
CA GLY A 222 -7.70 -20.55 11.51
C GLY A 222 -6.86 -19.32 11.79
N HIS A 223 -7.11 -18.63 12.92
CA HIS A 223 -6.22 -17.60 13.45
C HIS A 223 -4.84 -18.19 13.79
N TYR A 224 -3.84 -17.32 13.84
CA TYR A 224 -2.49 -17.68 14.29
C TYR A 224 -2.36 -17.55 15.80
N ASN A 225 -2.53 -16.32 16.29
CA ASN A 225 -2.22 -15.93 17.67
C ASN A 225 -3.45 -15.48 18.47
N PHE A 226 -4.40 -14.83 17.79
CA PHE A 226 -5.56 -14.21 18.42
C PHE A 226 -6.86 -14.69 17.82
N SER A 227 -7.71 -15.33 18.65
CA SER A 227 -9.08 -15.72 18.22
C SER A 227 -10.06 -14.56 18.17
N SER A 228 -9.73 -13.44 18.84
CA SER A 228 -10.49 -12.19 18.82
C SER A 228 -9.61 -11.01 19.22
N PHE A 229 -10.07 -9.81 18.89
CA PHE A 229 -9.49 -8.56 19.37
C PHE A 229 -10.56 -7.70 20.04
N THR A 230 -10.27 -7.18 21.22
CA THR A 230 -11.07 -6.10 21.82
C THR A 230 -10.72 -4.79 21.14
N MET A 231 -11.67 -4.22 20.41
CA MET A 231 -11.53 -3.01 19.62
C MET A 231 -12.61 -1.99 19.95
N ASN A 232 -12.41 -0.75 19.52
CA ASN A 232 -13.48 0.25 19.59
C ASN A 232 -14.66 -0.17 18.71
N LYS A 233 -15.89 -0.05 19.24
CA LYS A 233 -17.14 -0.45 18.57
C LYS A 233 -17.35 0.20 17.22
N ILE A 234 -16.76 1.37 16.97
CA ILE A 234 -16.88 2.03 15.66
C ILE A 234 -16.42 1.09 14.54
N LEU A 235 -15.35 0.32 14.77
CA LEU A 235 -14.82 -0.62 13.77
C LEU A 235 -15.79 -1.77 13.46
N ASN A 236 -16.67 -2.12 14.39
CA ASN A 236 -17.71 -3.14 14.18
C ASN A 236 -18.99 -2.56 13.57
N THR A 237 -19.19 -1.23 13.63
CA THR A 237 -20.42 -0.58 13.17
C THR A 237 -20.31 0.05 11.79
N VAL A 238 -19.10 0.38 11.32
CA VAL A 238 -18.92 0.97 9.99
C VAL A 238 -19.06 -0.09 8.89
N ASP A 239 -19.72 0.29 7.81
CA ASP A 239 -19.90 -0.55 6.63
C ASP A 239 -18.61 -0.69 5.84
N VAL A 240 -17.84 0.40 5.72
CA VAL A 240 -16.61 0.45 4.93
C VAL A 240 -15.44 0.87 5.81
N TYR A 241 -14.34 0.13 5.70
CA TYR A 241 -13.09 0.41 6.41
C TYR A 241 -11.98 0.63 5.39
N ILE A 242 -11.50 1.87 5.33
CA ILE A 242 -10.44 2.32 4.44
C ILE A 242 -9.14 2.41 5.25
N SER A 243 -8.05 1.89 4.73
CA SER A 243 -6.71 2.08 5.31
C SER A 243 -5.90 3.04 4.45
N ILE A 244 -5.46 4.15 5.05
CA ILE A 244 -4.54 5.10 4.41
C ILE A 244 -3.20 5.08 5.16
N PRO A 245 -2.32 4.10 4.88
CA PRO A 245 -1.01 4.03 5.51
C PRO A 245 -0.03 5.01 4.87
N LYS A 246 1.05 5.30 5.60
CA LYS A 246 2.32 5.75 5.02
C LYS A 246 3.13 4.53 4.61
N LEU A 247 3.54 4.45 3.35
CA LEU A 247 4.42 3.36 2.87
C LEU A 247 5.84 3.58 3.41
N LYS A 248 6.38 2.61 4.13
CA LYS A 248 7.73 2.70 4.71
C LYS A 248 8.27 1.33 5.12
N HIS A 249 9.60 1.19 5.24
CA HIS A 249 10.20 0.03 5.90
C HIS A 249 9.78 -0.02 7.38
N HIS A 250 9.82 -1.21 7.96
CA HIS A 250 9.52 -1.43 9.36
C HIS A 250 10.55 -2.37 9.99
N SER A 251 11.07 -1.97 11.16
CA SER A 251 12.12 -2.70 11.88
C SER A 251 11.74 -4.12 12.31
N ALA A 252 10.43 -4.41 12.46
CA ALA A 252 9.95 -5.71 12.94
C ALA A 252 9.04 -6.44 11.93
N ALA A 253 8.35 -5.73 11.03
CA ALA A 253 7.44 -6.33 10.06
C ALA A 253 7.97 -6.27 8.62
N GLY A 254 9.16 -5.73 8.40
CA GLY A 254 9.75 -5.45 7.09
C GLY A 254 9.08 -4.29 6.36
N LEU A 255 7.75 -4.25 6.33
CA LEU A 255 6.95 -3.25 5.62
C LEU A 255 5.83 -2.68 6.50
N THR A 256 5.65 -1.36 6.46
CA THR A 256 4.40 -0.68 6.85
C THR A 256 3.63 -0.33 5.59
N SER A 257 2.44 -0.89 5.47
CA SER A 257 1.46 -0.57 4.45
C SER A 257 0.05 -0.79 5.00
N SER A 258 -0.98 -1.03 4.19
CA SER A 258 -2.39 -1.01 4.61
C SER A 258 -2.72 -2.07 5.68
N LEU A 259 -2.12 -3.25 5.58
CA LEU A 259 -2.35 -4.36 6.52
C LEU A 259 -1.65 -4.10 7.87
N LYS A 260 -0.36 -3.72 7.85
CA LYS A 260 0.38 -3.40 9.09
C LYS A 260 -0.18 -2.18 9.81
N ASN A 261 -0.81 -1.25 9.09
CA ASN A 261 -1.48 -0.08 9.66
C ASN A 261 -2.57 -0.46 10.68
N GLN A 262 -3.13 -1.66 10.59
CA GLN A 262 -4.15 -2.17 11.50
C GLN A 262 -3.65 -2.42 12.93
N ILE A 263 -2.34 -2.50 13.18
CA ILE A 263 -1.78 -2.53 14.54
C ILE A 263 -2.26 -1.31 15.35
N GLY A 264 -2.43 -0.16 14.68
CA GLY A 264 -3.01 1.04 15.28
C GLY A 264 -4.55 1.03 15.38
N ALA A 265 -5.22 -0.08 15.12
CA ALA A 265 -6.68 -0.21 15.27
C ALA A 265 -7.07 -0.73 16.67
N VAL A 266 -6.14 -1.26 17.44
CA VAL A 266 -6.40 -1.78 18.80
C VAL A 266 -5.87 -0.85 19.88
N PRO A 267 -6.55 -0.76 21.03
CA PRO A 267 -6.16 0.11 22.14
C PRO A 267 -4.79 -0.28 22.71
N LYS A 268 -3.90 0.70 22.85
CA LYS A 268 -2.57 0.45 23.41
C LYS A 268 -2.58 0.03 24.88
N THR A 269 -3.60 0.44 25.63
CA THR A 269 -3.76 0.07 27.04
C THR A 269 -4.10 -1.40 27.25
N LEU A 270 -4.79 -2.02 26.29
CA LEU A 270 -5.17 -3.44 26.37
C LEU A 270 -4.09 -4.37 25.80
N TYR A 271 -3.29 -3.88 24.85
CA TYR A 271 -2.28 -4.67 24.15
C TYR A 271 -0.84 -4.23 24.46
N GLY A 272 -0.65 -3.29 25.39
CA GLY A 272 0.64 -2.96 25.94
C GLY A 272 1.14 -4.04 26.90
N ILE A 273 2.46 -4.13 27.02
CA ILE A 273 3.12 -4.87 28.10
C ILE A 273 3.84 -3.88 29.01
N THR A 274 4.21 -4.32 30.21
CA THR A 274 4.96 -3.48 31.15
C THR A 274 6.23 -2.96 30.49
N ASN A 275 6.44 -1.65 30.51
CA ASN A 275 7.61 -0.95 29.94
C ASN A 275 7.72 -0.92 28.41
N ASP A 276 6.66 -1.17 27.65
CA ASP A 276 6.69 -1.13 26.19
C ASP A 276 6.48 0.28 25.58
N ASN A 277 6.34 1.31 26.41
CA ASN A 277 6.12 2.71 26.00
C ASN A 277 4.99 2.87 24.99
N GLY A 278 3.93 2.04 25.06
CA GLY A 278 2.78 2.07 24.16
C GLY A 278 3.01 1.36 22.83
N ARG A 279 4.04 0.53 22.69
CA ARG A 279 4.35 -0.23 21.46
C ARG A 279 3.38 -1.36 21.18
N ARG A 280 2.39 -1.62 22.04
CA ARG A 280 1.49 -2.79 21.95
C ARG A 280 2.27 -4.10 21.92
N GLY A 281 3.15 -4.28 22.90
CA GLY A 281 4.06 -5.41 22.98
C GLY A 281 3.39 -6.77 22.86
N ALA A 282 2.17 -6.93 23.39
CA ALA A 282 1.40 -8.16 23.25
C ALA A 282 1.10 -8.57 21.80
N LEU A 283 1.14 -7.62 20.84
CA LEU A 283 0.96 -7.90 19.40
C LEU A 283 2.27 -8.27 18.71
N HIS A 284 3.39 -8.01 19.35
CA HIS A 284 4.73 -8.22 18.79
C HIS A 284 5.38 -9.50 19.34
N HIS A 285 5.02 -9.92 20.55
CA HIS A 285 5.66 -10.99 21.28
C HIS A 285 4.63 -11.92 21.94
N SER A 286 4.92 -13.21 21.97
CA SER A 286 4.19 -14.17 22.81
C SER A 286 4.63 -14.09 24.27
N THR A 287 5.86 -13.62 24.52
CA THR A 287 6.47 -13.46 25.86
C THR A 287 7.27 -12.16 25.92
N SER A 288 7.71 -11.78 27.12
CA SER A 288 8.53 -10.58 27.36
C SER A 288 9.97 -10.66 26.81
N THR A 289 10.34 -11.72 26.11
CA THR A 289 11.70 -11.93 25.59
C THR A 289 11.81 -11.52 24.13
N ALA A 290 12.88 -10.80 23.79
CA ALA A 290 13.12 -10.18 22.49
C ALA A 290 13.30 -11.15 21.29
N SER A 291 13.28 -12.46 21.53
CA SER A 291 13.58 -13.47 20.50
C SER A 291 12.40 -13.86 19.60
N GLU A 292 11.20 -13.30 19.79
CA GLU A 292 9.96 -13.81 19.20
C GLU A 292 9.21 -12.78 18.32
N TRP A 293 9.95 -11.92 17.63
CA TRP A 293 9.38 -10.89 16.76
C TRP A 293 8.65 -11.46 15.52
N ASN A 294 8.74 -12.75 15.24
CA ASN A 294 7.95 -13.42 14.21
C ASN A 294 6.43 -13.46 14.49
N TYR A 295 6.03 -13.07 15.71
CA TYR A 295 4.63 -12.99 16.13
C TYR A 295 3.86 -11.88 15.39
N LEU A 296 4.51 -10.78 15.08
CA LEU A 296 3.89 -9.61 14.48
C LEU A 296 3.29 -9.87 13.07
N PRO A 297 3.94 -10.54 12.11
CA PRO A 297 3.34 -10.83 10.82
C PRO A 297 2.08 -11.69 10.91
N GLU A 298 2.07 -12.68 11.79
CA GLU A 298 0.91 -13.52 12.06
C GLU A 298 -0.23 -12.72 12.72
N THR A 299 0.10 -11.82 13.65
CA THR A 299 -0.87 -10.92 14.29
C THR A 299 -1.49 -9.95 13.27
N ILE A 300 -0.73 -9.47 12.29
CA ILE A 300 -1.26 -8.66 11.18
C ILE A 300 -2.31 -9.46 10.39
N CYS A 301 -2.07 -10.74 10.16
CA CYS A 301 -3.04 -11.62 9.49
C CYS A 301 -4.32 -11.78 10.32
N ASP A 302 -4.19 -11.97 11.61
CA ASP A 302 -5.33 -12.10 12.52
C ASP A 302 -6.14 -10.79 12.62
N LEU A 303 -5.47 -9.63 12.69
CA LEU A 303 -6.13 -8.33 12.67
C LEU A 303 -6.91 -8.11 11.37
N HIS A 304 -6.34 -8.50 10.23
CA HIS A 304 -7.05 -8.42 8.96
C HIS A 304 -8.25 -9.36 8.93
N ALA A 305 -8.16 -10.54 9.52
CA ALA A 305 -9.27 -11.47 9.64
C ALA A 305 -10.39 -10.91 10.54
N ALA A 306 -10.04 -10.26 11.67
CA ALA A 306 -11.01 -9.63 12.55
C ALA A 306 -11.70 -8.42 11.89
N ARG A 307 -10.94 -7.57 11.22
CA ARG A 307 -11.47 -6.38 10.54
C ARG A 307 -10.84 -6.20 9.17
N PRO A 308 -11.44 -6.78 8.11
CA PRO A 308 -10.92 -6.65 6.75
C PRO A 308 -10.89 -5.19 6.27
N VAL A 309 -9.80 -4.82 5.59
CA VAL A 309 -9.71 -3.55 4.86
C VAL A 309 -10.45 -3.69 3.54
N HIS A 310 -11.38 -2.78 3.25
CA HIS A 310 -12.17 -2.78 2.01
C HIS A 310 -11.51 -2.00 0.89
N LEU A 311 -10.76 -0.97 1.25
CA LEU A 311 -10.01 -0.13 0.31
C LEU A 311 -8.69 0.28 0.96
N ALA A 312 -7.59 -0.02 0.31
CA ALA A 312 -6.28 0.53 0.62
C ALA A 312 -6.02 1.75 -0.26
N VAL A 313 -5.58 2.87 0.35
CA VAL A 313 -5.05 4.03 -0.38
C VAL A 313 -3.72 4.40 0.26
N ILE A 314 -2.63 4.02 -0.37
CA ILE A 314 -1.30 4.05 0.23
C ILE A 314 -0.61 5.36 -0.16
N ASP A 315 -0.26 6.16 0.84
CA ASP A 315 0.57 7.35 0.68
C ASP A 315 2.04 6.93 0.50
N ALA A 316 2.47 6.88 -0.73
CA ALA A 316 3.81 6.53 -1.18
C ALA A 316 4.55 7.73 -1.83
N ILE A 317 4.12 8.98 -1.56
CA ILE A 317 4.76 10.18 -2.11
C ILE A 317 6.09 10.42 -1.40
N LYS A 318 6.06 10.68 -0.11
CA LYS A 318 7.24 10.75 0.77
C LYS A 318 7.24 9.53 1.69
N ASN A 319 8.38 8.90 1.84
CA ASN A 319 8.53 7.58 2.43
C ASN A 319 9.74 7.53 3.37
N SER A 320 9.96 6.36 3.99
CA SER A 320 11.23 6.07 4.66
C SER A 320 11.73 4.67 4.36
N THR A 321 13.04 4.54 4.28
CA THR A 321 13.75 3.27 4.33
C THR A 321 14.48 3.14 5.67
N GLY A 322 15.00 1.97 5.98
CA GLY A 322 15.78 1.75 7.20
C GLY A 322 14.98 1.72 8.50
N GLY A 323 13.65 1.76 8.43
CA GLY A 323 12.76 1.69 9.59
C GLY A 323 11.56 2.62 9.48
N GLU A 324 10.67 2.54 10.47
CA GLU A 324 9.38 3.23 10.48
C GLU A 324 9.40 4.62 11.11
N GLY A 325 10.53 5.01 11.71
CA GLY A 325 10.63 6.29 12.37
C GLY A 325 12.04 6.67 12.79
N SER A 326 12.22 7.90 13.25
CA SER A 326 13.50 8.50 13.62
C SER A 326 14.24 7.81 14.78
N TRP A 327 13.58 6.93 15.50
CA TRP A 327 14.18 6.06 16.51
C TRP A 327 14.92 4.86 15.92
N CYS A 328 14.74 4.55 14.65
CA CYS A 328 15.51 3.52 13.96
C CYS A 328 16.83 4.12 13.48
N SER A 329 17.97 3.48 13.79
CA SER A 329 19.30 3.98 13.46
C SER A 329 19.53 4.23 11.96
N ASN A 330 18.93 3.37 11.12
CA ASN A 330 19.05 3.43 9.67
C ASN A 330 17.87 4.17 9.00
N PHE A 331 17.00 4.83 9.78
CA PHE A 331 15.89 5.60 9.22
C PHE A 331 16.40 6.66 8.23
N ALA A 332 15.90 6.60 7.01
CA ALA A 332 16.26 7.53 5.95
C ALA A 332 15.01 7.91 5.13
N PRO A 333 14.56 9.17 5.23
CA PRO A 333 13.50 9.69 4.36
C PRO A 333 13.86 9.59 2.88
N CYS A 334 12.89 9.22 2.08
CA CYS A 334 13.01 9.12 0.62
C CYS A 334 11.69 9.49 -0.05
N SER A 335 11.64 9.50 -1.38
CA SER A 335 10.41 9.68 -2.15
C SER A 335 10.25 8.53 -3.14
N LYS A 336 9.06 7.95 -3.16
CA LYS A 336 8.66 6.98 -4.19
C LYS A 336 7.78 7.61 -5.25
N HIS A 337 7.33 8.86 -5.01
CA HIS A 337 6.55 9.65 -5.97
C HIS A 337 5.30 8.92 -6.46
N ALA A 338 4.59 8.24 -5.56
CA ALA A 338 3.43 7.43 -5.93
C ALA A 338 2.27 7.56 -4.93
N LEU A 339 1.07 7.36 -5.46
CA LEU A 339 -0.12 6.96 -4.71
C LEU A 339 -0.56 5.60 -5.24
N ILE A 340 -0.95 4.68 -4.36
CA ILE A 340 -1.34 3.31 -4.73
C ILE A 340 -2.72 3.04 -4.13
N ALA A 341 -3.62 2.42 -4.89
CA ALA A 341 -4.91 2.02 -4.33
C ALA A 341 -5.40 0.68 -4.90
N GLY A 342 -6.20 -0.03 -4.12
CA GLY A 342 -6.86 -1.27 -4.52
C GLY A 342 -7.84 -1.80 -3.50
N LEU A 343 -8.78 -2.61 -3.95
CA LEU A 343 -9.79 -3.27 -3.12
C LEU A 343 -9.25 -4.57 -2.48
N ASP A 344 -8.17 -5.14 -3.02
CA ASP A 344 -7.41 -6.21 -2.39
C ASP A 344 -6.20 -5.59 -1.67
N PRO A 345 -6.22 -5.49 -0.32
CA PRO A 345 -5.12 -4.88 0.43
C PRO A 345 -3.83 -5.71 0.36
N VAL A 346 -3.90 -7.04 0.18
CA VAL A 346 -2.71 -7.88 0.00
C VAL A 346 -2.04 -7.54 -1.33
N ALA A 347 -2.82 -7.41 -2.40
CA ALA A 347 -2.30 -7.00 -3.70
C ALA A 347 -1.73 -5.57 -3.69
N SER A 348 -2.43 -4.64 -3.04
CA SER A 348 -1.99 -3.25 -2.92
C SER A 348 -0.68 -3.13 -2.14
N ASP A 349 -0.57 -3.85 -1.02
CA ASP A 349 0.64 -3.90 -0.20
C ASP A 349 1.79 -4.62 -0.92
N SER A 350 1.48 -5.62 -1.77
CA SER A 350 2.47 -6.31 -2.60
C SER A 350 3.09 -5.40 -3.65
N VAL A 351 2.27 -4.55 -4.27
CA VAL A 351 2.74 -3.49 -5.16
C VAL A 351 3.60 -2.48 -4.39
N GLY A 352 3.16 -2.06 -3.20
CA GLY A 352 3.93 -1.19 -2.30
C GLY A 352 5.27 -1.82 -1.89
N ALA A 353 5.29 -3.10 -1.50
CA ALA A 353 6.49 -3.86 -1.16
C ALA A 353 7.50 -3.84 -2.31
N LYS A 354 7.01 -4.08 -3.54
CA LYS A 354 7.85 -4.07 -4.74
C LYS A 354 8.49 -2.71 -5.00
N ILE A 355 7.73 -1.62 -4.87
CA ILE A 355 8.24 -0.24 -4.99
C ILE A 355 9.29 0.07 -3.91
N MET A 356 9.14 -0.51 -2.72
CA MET A 356 10.13 -0.40 -1.63
C MET A 356 11.35 -1.30 -1.80
N GLY A 357 11.40 -2.15 -2.83
CA GLY A 357 12.52 -3.06 -3.11
C GLY A 357 12.43 -4.40 -2.39
N LEU A 358 11.27 -4.72 -1.81
CA LEU A 358 11.00 -6.01 -1.17
C LEU A 358 10.37 -6.98 -2.18
N ASP A 359 10.56 -8.27 -1.95
CA ASP A 359 9.91 -9.32 -2.74
C ASP A 359 8.62 -9.78 -2.04
N PRO A 360 7.42 -9.38 -2.53
CA PRO A 360 6.17 -9.74 -1.88
C PRO A 360 5.86 -11.25 -1.95
N GLU A 361 6.50 -11.99 -2.86
CA GLU A 361 6.29 -13.43 -3.05
C GLU A 361 7.23 -14.27 -2.18
N ALA A 362 8.27 -13.67 -1.60
CA ALA A 362 9.17 -14.36 -0.68
C ALA A 362 8.46 -14.73 0.63
N ALA A 363 8.84 -15.86 1.25
CA ALA A 363 8.26 -16.29 2.52
C ALA A 363 8.64 -15.37 3.69
N SER A 364 9.72 -14.60 3.57
CA SER A 364 10.20 -13.66 4.60
C SER A 364 10.64 -12.34 3.99
N PHE A 365 10.55 -11.27 4.78
CA PHE A 365 11.12 -9.96 4.45
C PHE A 365 12.47 -9.75 5.15
N PRO A 366 13.44 -9.12 4.50
CA PRO A 366 14.63 -8.63 5.18
C PRO A 366 14.24 -7.48 6.12
N LEU A 367 14.83 -7.46 7.31
CA LEU A 367 14.72 -6.34 8.24
C LEU A 367 15.84 -5.33 8.01
N PRO A 368 15.56 -4.02 8.11
CA PRO A 368 16.51 -2.99 7.71
C PRO A 368 17.76 -2.88 8.61
N ALA A 369 17.65 -3.24 9.89
CA ALA A 369 18.74 -3.42 10.85
C ALA A 369 18.21 -3.90 12.20
N PRO A 370 19.05 -4.45 13.08
CA PRO A 370 18.73 -4.65 14.47
C PRO A 370 18.34 -3.32 15.15
N MET A 371 17.36 -3.35 16.04
CA MET A 371 17.03 -2.18 16.85
C MET A 371 18.16 -1.90 17.84
N THR A 372 18.48 -0.63 18.06
CA THR A 372 19.56 -0.23 18.97
C THR A 372 19.29 -0.59 20.42
N ASP A 373 18.04 -0.80 20.80
CA ASP A 373 17.62 -1.27 22.12
C ASP A 373 17.68 -2.80 22.29
N GLY A 374 18.18 -3.52 21.27
CA GLY A 374 18.31 -4.98 21.29
C GLY A 374 16.98 -5.74 21.18
N SER A 375 15.86 -5.05 20.96
CA SER A 375 14.53 -5.67 20.85
C SER A 375 14.30 -6.46 19.56
N VAL A 376 15.07 -6.17 18.51
CA VAL A 376 15.09 -6.94 17.26
C VAL A 376 16.52 -7.31 16.92
N THR A 377 16.82 -8.60 16.98
CA THR A 377 18.15 -9.15 16.65
C THR A 377 18.14 -9.92 15.33
N SER A 378 16.96 -10.28 14.82
CA SER A 378 16.80 -11.02 13.55
C SER A 378 17.07 -10.11 12.35
N SER A 379 17.66 -10.68 11.30
CA SER A 379 17.83 -10.03 10.00
C SER A 379 16.63 -10.20 9.06
N THR A 380 15.66 -11.06 9.42
CA THR A 380 14.46 -11.34 8.64
C THR A 380 13.24 -11.51 9.55
N THR A 381 12.05 -11.31 8.98
CA THR A 381 10.76 -11.62 9.60
C THR A 381 9.88 -12.35 8.59
N ASP A 382 8.87 -13.09 9.05
CA ASP A 382 7.90 -13.71 8.15
C ASP A 382 7.18 -12.61 7.32
N ASN A 383 6.80 -12.96 6.12
CA ASN A 383 6.09 -12.05 5.22
C ASN A 383 4.58 -12.23 5.41
N HIS A 384 3.91 -11.25 6.01
CA HIS A 384 2.47 -11.28 6.23
C HIS A 384 1.66 -11.31 4.91
N LEU A 385 2.20 -10.80 3.80
CA LEU A 385 1.55 -10.90 2.47
C LEU A 385 1.55 -12.35 1.97
N TYR A 386 2.67 -13.07 2.17
CA TYR A 386 2.79 -14.48 1.85
C TYR A 386 1.83 -15.33 2.69
N LEU A 387 1.75 -15.04 4.00
CA LEU A 387 0.84 -15.73 4.92
C LEU A 387 -0.63 -15.51 4.55
N LEU A 388 -1.03 -14.28 4.21
CA LEU A 388 -2.40 -13.94 3.79
C LEU A 388 -2.77 -14.56 2.44
N ASN A 389 -1.85 -14.56 1.47
CA ASN A 389 -2.07 -15.24 0.20
C ASN A 389 -2.26 -16.75 0.41
N ALA A 390 -1.48 -17.38 1.28
CA ALA A 390 -1.62 -18.80 1.62
C ALA A 390 -2.97 -19.12 2.26
N LYS A 391 -3.58 -18.15 2.98
CA LYS A 391 -4.95 -18.24 3.54
C LYS A 391 -6.05 -17.88 2.54
N GLY A 392 -5.72 -17.48 1.32
CA GLY A 392 -6.69 -17.02 0.33
C GLY A 392 -7.33 -15.66 0.64
N ALA A 393 -6.72 -14.87 1.50
CA ALA A 393 -7.23 -13.56 1.93
C ALA A 393 -6.87 -12.41 0.96
N GLY A 394 -6.25 -12.71 -0.17
CA GLY A 394 -5.81 -11.79 -1.22
C GLY A 394 -4.66 -12.39 -2.01
N THR A 395 -4.06 -11.64 -2.93
CA THR A 395 -2.94 -12.14 -3.73
C THR A 395 -1.68 -11.31 -3.56
N ASN A 396 -0.55 -11.99 -3.25
CA ASN A 396 0.78 -11.40 -3.28
C ASN A 396 1.55 -11.69 -4.58
N GLN A 397 0.95 -12.47 -5.49
CA GLN A 397 1.56 -12.89 -6.76
C GLN A 397 1.47 -11.75 -7.78
N LEU A 398 2.57 -11.05 -8.02
CA LEU A 398 2.60 -9.90 -8.93
C LEU A 398 2.12 -10.26 -10.35
N SER A 399 2.31 -11.51 -10.78
CA SER A 399 1.80 -12.00 -12.08
C SER A 399 0.28 -12.10 -12.15
N LYS A 400 -0.40 -12.07 -11.02
CA LYS A 400 -1.86 -12.15 -10.87
C LYS A 400 -2.49 -10.80 -10.51
N ILE A 401 -1.69 -9.75 -10.44
CA ILE A 401 -2.14 -8.39 -10.15
C ILE A 401 -2.09 -7.57 -11.44
N GLN A 402 -3.26 -7.07 -11.87
CA GLN A 402 -3.34 -6.07 -12.93
C GLN A 402 -2.96 -4.72 -12.34
N VAL A 403 -1.81 -4.19 -12.74
CA VAL A 403 -1.37 -2.86 -12.34
C VAL A 403 -1.76 -1.85 -13.40
N VAL A 404 -2.54 -0.84 -13.02
CA VAL A 404 -3.07 0.19 -13.93
C VAL A 404 -2.66 1.59 -13.47
N GLY A 405 -2.69 2.56 -14.39
CA GLY A 405 -2.38 3.96 -14.11
C GLY A 405 -1.02 4.41 -14.61
N ASP A 406 -0.76 5.71 -14.46
CA ASP A 406 0.46 6.37 -14.95
C ASP A 406 1.73 6.01 -14.17
N GLY A 407 1.59 5.38 -13.01
CA GLY A 407 2.69 4.81 -12.21
C GLY A 407 2.94 3.31 -12.45
N ALA A 408 2.18 2.63 -13.31
CA ALA A 408 2.30 1.17 -13.50
C ALA A 408 3.72 0.73 -13.90
N GLY A 409 4.46 1.56 -14.63
CA GLY A 409 5.86 1.32 -14.99
C GLY A 409 6.81 1.20 -13.80
N MET A 410 6.47 1.75 -12.63
CA MET A 410 7.28 1.65 -11.41
C MET A 410 7.39 0.21 -10.89
N VAL A 411 6.39 -0.63 -11.17
CA VAL A 411 6.38 -2.05 -10.75
C VAL A 411 6.95 -2.96 -11.83
N THR A 412 6.65 -2.68 -13.10
CA THR A 412 7.11 -3.48 -14.23
C THR A 412 8.61 -3.33 -14.46
N SER A 413 9.17 -2.14 -14.24
CA SER A 413 10.62 -1.90 -14.38
C SER A 413 11.48 -2.70 -13.38
N VAL A 414 10.93 -3.06 -12.21
CA VAL A 414 11.64 -3.90 -11.22
C VAL A 414 11.54 -5.40 -11.55
N ARG A 415 10.59 -5.81 -12.39
CA ARG A 415 10.48 -7.19 -12.90
C ARG A 415 11.63 -7.54 -13.84
N GLN A 416 12.17 -6.55 -14.57
CA GLN A 416 13.30 -6.76 -15.50
C GLN A 416 14.64 -6.96 -14.80
N ALA A 417 14.80 -6.58 -13.53
CA ALA A 417 16.06 -6.81 -12.80
C ALA A 417 16.30 -8.27 -12.36
N LYS A 418 15.31 -9.18 -12.48
CA LYS A 418 15.45 -10.62 -12.15
C LYS A 418 14.98 -11.60 -13.25
N SER A 419 14.39 -11.12 -14.34
CA SER A 419 14.16 -11.96 -15.52
C SER A 419 15.32 -11.78 -16.49
N SER A 420 15.86 -12.88 -17.01
CA SER A 420 16.81 -12.91 -18.12
C SER A 420 16.63 -11.71 -19.05
N GLN A 421 17.70 -10.98 -19.34
CA GLN A 421 17.70 -9.97 -20.39
C GLN A 421 16.91 -10.50 -21.59
N PRO A 422 16.04 -9.70 -22.21
CA PRO A 422 15.35 -10.14 -23.42
C PRO A 422 16.37 -10.73 -24.38
N SER A 423 16.14 -11.93 -24.87
CA SER A 423 17.06 -12.59 -25.78
C SER A 423 17.04 -11.97 -27.20
N GLY A 424 16.18 -10.98 -27.44
CA GLY A 424 15.99 -10.34 -28.73
C GLY A 424 15.65 -8.85 -28.65
N PHE A 425 15.67 -8.19 -29.80
CA PHE A 425 15.24 -6.80 -29.94
C PHE A 425 13.78 -6.64 -29.51
N GLN A 426 13.45 -5.52 -28.86
CA GLN A 426 12.07 -5.19 -28.50
C GLN A 426 11.80 -3.70 -28.70
N LEU A 427 10.65 -3.39 -29.27
CA LEU A 427 9.99 -2.09 -29.18
C LEU A 427 8.73 -2.32 -28.33
N THR A 428 8.70 -1.77 -27.12
CA THR A 428 7.71 -2.18 -26.10
C THR A 428 6.40 -1.40 -26.28
N SER A 429 6.37 -0.15 -25.87
CA SER A 429 5.21 0.74 -25.94
C SER A 429 5.66 2.16 -25.67
N ASN A 430 4.82 3.12 -25.99
CA ASN A 430 5.04 4.49 -25.51
C ASN A 430 4.18 4.75 -24.28
N PHE A 431 4.67 5.66 -23.42
CA PHE A 431 3.94 6.08 -22.24
C PHE A 431 4.16 7.58 -21.96
N PRO A 432 3.08 8.35 -21.65
CA PRO A 432 1.66 7.97 -21.67
C PRO A 432 1.17 7.60 -23.07
N ASN A 433 0.07 6.81 -23.15
CA ASN A 433 -0.66 6.52 -24.38
C ASN A 433 -2.15 6.28 -24.04
N PRO A 434 -3.11 7.17 -24.34
CA PRO A 434 -2.94 8.42 -25.10
C PRO A 434 -2.01 9.43 -24.42
N PHE A 435 -1.43 10.36 -25.22
CA PHE A 435 -0.48 11.36 -24.75
C PHE A 435 -0.81 12.79 -25.22
N ASN A 436 -0.29 13.81 -24.52
CA ASN A 436 -0.42 15.22 -24.86
C ASN A 436 0.71 16.07 -24.25
N PRO A 437 1.50 16.82 -25.00
CA PRO A 437 1.85 16.54 -26.40
C PRO A 437 3.00 15.53 -26.51
N SER A 438 3.61 15.10 -25.39
CA SER A 438 4.83 14.29 -25.35
C SER A 438 4.61 12.90 -24.77
N THR A 439 5.40 11.96 -25.24
CA THR A 439 5.44 10.57 -24.73
C THR A 439 6.86 10.03 -24.74
N MET A 440 7.14 9.05 -23.88
CA MET A 440 8.40 8.29 -23.87
C MET A 440 8.21 6.99 -24.64
N ILE A 441 9.12 6.67 -25.53
CA ILE A 441 9.18 5.42 -26.29
C ILE A 441 10.30 4.58 -25.70
N TYR A 442 10.01 3.29 -25.43
CA TYR A 442 10.96 2.35 -24.80
C TYR A 442 11.30 1.23 -25.78
N PHE A 443 12.60 0.92 -25.92
CA PHE A 443 13.07 -0.19 -26.72
C PHE A 443 14.33 -0.83 -26.11
N TYR A 444 14.57 -2.09 -26.45
CA TYR A 444 15.69 -2.89 -25.97
C TYR A 444 16.53 -3.42 -27.10
N MET A 445 17.87 -3.34 -26.94
CA MET A 445 18.89 -3.84 -27.86
C MET A 445 19.65 -4.99 -27.20
N PRO A 446 19.57 -6.23 -27.70
CA PRO A 446 20.34 -7.35 -27.11
C PRO A 446 21.85 -7.26 -27.40
N ARG A 447 22.23 -6.49 -28.40
CA ARG A 447 23.61 -6.23 -28.82
C ARG A 447 23.72 -4.86 -29.47
N ASN A 448 24.94 -4.37 -29.61
CA ASN A 448 25.20 -3.15 -30.39
C ASN A 448 24.81 -3.41 -31.84
N GLU A 449 23.91 -2.59 -32.39
CA GLU A 449 23.47 -2.72 -33.77
C GLU A 449 22.88 -1.43 -34.33
N TYR A 450 22.91 -1.31 -35.65
CA TYR A 450 22.31 -0.17 -36.35
C TYR A 450 20.77 -0.25 -36.27
N VAL A 451 20.16 0.82 -35.76
CA VAL A 451 18.70 0.95 -35.58
C VAL A 451 18.17 2.11 -36.36
N THR A 452 17.01 1.92 -36.96
CA THR A 452 16.14 2.98 -37.46
C THR A 452 14.83 2.97 -36.64
N LEU A 453 14.54 4.09 -35.95
CA LEU A 453 13.28 4.31 -35.23
C LEU A 453 12.57 5.50 -35.84
N LYS A 454 11.40 5.30 -36.45
CA LYS A 454 10.64 6.33 -37.17
C LYS A 454 9.18 6.37 -36.74
N VAL A 455 8.61 7.56 -36.77
CA VAL A 455 7.19 7.79 -36.55
C VAL A 455 6.50 8.04 -37.88
N TYR A 456 5.33 7.43 -38.03
CA TYR A 456 4.49 7.53 -39.24
C TYR A 456 3.07 7.97 -38.84
N ASP A 457 2.36 8.62 -39.77
CA ASP A 457 0.92 8.76 -39.66
C ASP A 457 0.18 7.49 -40.16
N ILE A 458 -1.15 7.47 -40.02
CA ILE A 458 -1.97 6.29 -40.40
C ILE A 458 -1.94 6.01 -41.93
N THR A 459 -1.47 6.96 -42.75
CA THR A 459 -1.33 6.76 -44.19
C THR A 459 0.02 6.14 -44.58
N GLY A 460 0.91 5.94 -43.59
CA GLY A 460 2.26 5.42 -43.79
C GLY A 460 3.29 6.48 -44.18
N ARG A 461 2.92 7.76 -44.14
CA ARG A 461 3.86 8.86 -44.37
C ARG A 461 4.76 9.04 -43.18
N ALA A 462 6.07 9.05 -43.37
CA ALA A 462 7.03 9.32 -42.33
C ALA A 462 6.88 10.76 -41.79
N ILE A 463 6.68 10.89 -40.50
CA ILE A 463 6.57 12.15 -39.76
C ILE A 463 7.94 12.59 -39.23
N GLU A 464 8.66 11.66 -38.57
CA GLU A 464 9.92 11.98 -37.95
C GLU A 464 10.81 10.74 -37.84
N THR A 465 12.13 10.93 -37.96
CA THR A 465 13.14 9.91 -37.66
C THR A 465 13.72 10.21 -36.29
N LEU A 466 13.47 9.33 -35.31
CA LEU A 466 13.86 9.51 -33.92
C LEU A 466 15.28 9.01 -33.65
N VAL A 467 15.64 7.87 -34.29
CA VAL A 467 16.97 7.27 -34.19
C VAL A 467 17.34 6.75 -35.58
N GLN A 468 18.59 6.98 -35.99
CA GLN A 468 19.19 6.38 -37.18
C GLN A 468 20.69 6.29 -36.99
N GLY A 469 21.14 5.11 -36.51
CA GLY A 469 22.57 4.89 -36.21
C GLY A 469 22.81 3.67 -35.34
N ASP A 470 24.07 3.48 -34.98
CA ASP A 470 24.50 2.41 -34.06
C ASP A 470 24.06 2.73 -32.64
N VAL A 471 23.34 1.80 -32.03
CA VAL A 471 22.82 1.90 -30.66
C VAL A 471 23.44 0.80 -29.82
N PRO A 472 23.99 1.13 -28.63
CA PRO A 472 24.57 0.12 -27.73
C PRO A 472 23.55 -0.90 -27.25
N ALA A 473 24.03 -2.08 -26.81
CA ALA A 473 23.22 -3.05 -26.10
C ALA A 473 22.63 -2.42 -24.82
N GLY A 474 21.39 -2.81 -24.46
CA GLY A 474 20.71 -2.34 -23.27
C GLY A 474 19.32 -1.77 -23.52
N GLU A 475 18.74 -1.20 -22.48
CA GLU A 475 17.45 -0.51 -22.52
C GLU A 475 17.66 0.96 -22.96
N HIS A 476 16.78 1.41 -23.85
CA HIS A 476 16.76 2.77 -24.37
C HIS A 476 15.40 3.40 -24.17
N ARG A 477 15.39 4.70 -23.92
CA ARG A 477 14.21 5.53 -23.83
C ARG A 477 14.43 6.83 -24.58
N LEU A 478 13.38 7.24 -25.32
CA LEU A 478 13.43 8.45 -26.13
C LEU A 478 12.12 9.21 -26.00
N GLN A 479 12.20 10.49 -25.75
CA GLN A 479 11.03 11.36 -25.73
C GLN A 479 10.65 11.79 -27.13
N TRP A 480 9.36 11.64 -27.46
CA TRP A 480 8.78 12.18 -28.68
C TRP A 480 7.65 13.16 -28.36
N SER A 481 7.57 14.26 -29.14
CA SER A 481 6.54 15.28 -28.98
C SER A 481 5.76 15.47 -30.28
N ALA A 482 4.46 15.31 -30.23
CA ALA A 482 3.55 15.55 -31.34
C ALA A 482 3.09 17.02 -31.43
N HIS A 483 3.85 17.96 -30.83
CA HIS A 483 3.52 19.38 -30.86
C HIS A 483 3.36 19.86 -32.32
N GLY A 484 2.25 20.53 -32.60
CA GLY A 484 1.92 21.00 -33.96
C GLY A 484 1.23 19.97 -34.85
N LEU A 485 1.17 18.70 -34.46
CA LEU A 485 0.46 17.65 -35.19
C LEU A 485 -1.03 17.62 -34.86
N ALA A 486 -1.84 16.95 -35.68
CA ALA A 486 -3.26 16.73 -35.42
C ALA A 486 -3.46 15.60 -34.37
N SER A 487 -4.51 15.68 -33.51
CA SER A 487 -4.92 14.55 -32.72
C SER A 487 -5.23 13.34 -33.58
N GLY A 488 -4.79 12.16 -33.19
CA GLY A 488 -4.96 10.95 -33.98
C GLY A 488 -4.01 9.83 -33.63
N VAL A 489 -4.00 8.80 -34.48
CA VAL A 489 -3.14 7.63 -34.35
C VAL A 489 -1.84 7.86 -35.12
N TYR A 490 -0.74 7.58 -34.48
CA TYR A 490 0.61 7.53 -35.03
C TYR A 490 1.20 6.14 -34.81
N LEU A 491 2.12 5.75 -35.69
CA LEU A 491 2.81 4.46 -35.65
C LEU A 491 4.30 4.73 -35.42
N CYS A 492 4.89 4.13 -34.39
CA CYS A 492 6.34 4.14 -34.22
C CYS A 492 6.89 2.78 -34.61
N ARG A 493 7.81 2.77 -35.58
CA ARG A 493 8.43 1.56 -36.14
C ARG A 493 9.91 1.55 -35.84
N MET A 494 10.38 0.43 -35.28
CA MET A 494 11.78 0.09 -35.07
C MET A 494 12.22 -0.95 -36.08
N GLU A 495 13.33 -0.72 -36.74
CA GLU A 495 13.93 -1.63 -37.69
C GLU A 495 15.43 -1.78 -37.41
N THR A 496 15.88 -3.03 -37.41
CA THR A 496 17.29 -3.43 -37.48
C THR A 496 17.50 -4.36 -38.64
N LYS A 497 18.70 -4.92 -38.82
CA LYS A 497 18.95 -5.88 -39.88
C LYS A 497 18.03 -7.11 -39.81
N ASP A 498 17.76 -7.60 -38.62
CA ASP A 498 17.05 -8.88 -38.40
C ASP A 498 15.73 -8.73 -37.64
N PHE A 499 15.30 -7.49 -37.35
CA PHE A 499 14.08 -7.23 -36.56
C PHE A 499 13.29 -6.04 -37.08
N SER A 500 11.97 -6.17 -37.06
CA SER A 500 11.05 -5.05 -37.30
C SER A 500 9.84 -5.20 -36.38
N ASN A 501 9.49 -4.13 -35.69
CA ASN A 501 8.26 -4.05 -34.88
C ASN A 501 7.67 -2.65 -34.95
N THR A 502 6.34 -2.56 -34.77
CA THR A 502 5.59 -1.31 -34.85
C THR A 502 4.61 -1.23 -33.66
N ILE A 503 4.60 -0.09 -32.98
CA ILE A 503 3.65 0.21 -31.93
C ILE A 503 2.69 1.33 -32.34
N LYS A 504 1.47 1.30 -31.78
CA LYS A 504 0.45 2.32 -31.97
C LYS A 504 0.51 3.35 -30.85
N MET A 505 0.57 4.63 -31.21
CA MET A 505 0.58 5.78 -30.31
C MET A 505 -0.64 6.65 -30.57
N ILE A 506 -1.35 7.07 -29.54
CA ILE A 506 -2.57 7.88 -29.67
C ILE A 506 -2.27 9.26 -29.10
N TYR A 507 -2.26 10.27 -29.99
CA TYR A 507 -2.12 11.67 -29.61
C TYR A 507 -3.52 12.29 -29.43
N GLN A 508 -3.77 12.89 -28.28
CA GLN A 508 -5.03 13.54 -27.95
C GLN A 508 -4.74 14.90 -27.32
N LYS A 509 -5.15 15.98 -28.05
CA LYS A 509 -5.06 17.36 -27.53
C LYS A 509 -6.08 17.59 -26.42
#